data_1e3edf533f548da8173da41a35cb7221
#
_entry.id   1e3edf533f548da8173da41a35cb7221
#
_cell.length_a   1.000
_cell.length_b   1.000
_cell.length_c   1.000
_cell.angle_alpha   90.00
_cell.angle_beta   90.00
_cell.angle_gamma   90.00
#
_symmetry.space_group_name_H-M   'P 1'
#
loop_
_entity.id
_entity.type
_entity.pdbx_description
1 polymer ?
#
loop_
_entity_poly.entity_id
_entity_poly.type
_entity_poly.pdbx_seq_one_letter_code
_entity_poly.pdbx_strand_id
1 'polypeptide(L)'
;MGTFISNIQIRRADIKETPDAEKIAEILTQGMDISPTSSEADADLAVMVSVCEDSPWITVCSDIINFDLDAQLAGAKRLSEELQTETLAILCLDSDYLALNLIDPMHKKDIWAACGRFPEGKAPRRSNYAAWAGYVADIEAFKGIMRKDYLFTEDCLMALENQLALPVLQAQARDDEPLENAQSYQFYYVVNNKEKSKQPPKFKLSGCSSWWDKDPTPSASFLNWGRASKGI
;
A
#
# COMPACT_ATOMS: atom_id res chain seq x y z
N MET A 1 8.44 5.28 -19.06
CA MET A 1 7.77 5.84 -17.87
C MET A 1 7.29 4.62 -17.10
N GLY A 2 7.80 4.42 -15.91
CA GLY A 2 7.47 3.23 -15.13
C GLY A 2 6.15 3.37 -14.36
N THR A 3 5.63 2.27 -13.92
CA THR A 3 4.42 2.18 -13.09
C THR A 3 4.79 2.37 -11.63
N PHE A 4 3.95 3.11 -10.92
CA PHE A 4 4.02 3.26 -9.47
C PHE A 4 2.73 2.71 -8.85
N ILE A 5 2.86 1.81 -7.89
CA ILE A 5 1.75 1.21 -7.14
C ILE A 5 2.07 1.30 -5.66
N SER A 6 1.13 1.80 -4.88
CA SER A 6 1.20 1.82 -3.42
C SER A 6 -0.19 1.59 -2.85
N ASN A 7 -0.45 0.39 -2.34
CA ASN A 7 -1.72 0.05 -1.71
C ASN A 7 -1.55 -0.96 -0.57
N ILE A 8 -2.59 -1.10 0.23
CA ILE A 8 -2.69 -2.13 1.27
C ILE A 8 -3.92 -2.98 0.97
N GLN A 9 -3.73 -4.28 0.99
CA GLN A 9 -4.79 -5.27 0.90
C GLN A 9 -5.11 -5.79 2.29
N ILE A 10 -6.38 -5.81 2.69
CA ILE A 10 -6.86 -6.33 3.98
C ILE A 10 -7.62 -7.62 3.72
N ARG A 11 -7.25 -8.70 4.42
CA ARG A 11 -7.92 -10.00 4.28
C ARG A 11 -9.33 -9.93 4.89
N ARG A 12 -10.35 -10.36 4.16
CA ARG A 12 -11.72 -10.49 4.67
C ARG A 12 -11.87 -11.81 5.42
N ALA A 13 -12.45 -11.74 6.61
CA ALA A 13 -12.80 -12.93 7.39
C ALA A 13 -13.96 -13.69 6.72
N ASP A 14 -14.98 -12.95 6.26
CA ASP A 14 -16.06 -13.48 5.44
C ASP A 14 -16.27 -12.56 4.22
N ILE A 15 -16.26 -13.16 3.03
CA ILE A 15 -16.51 -12.46 1.75
C ILE A 15 -17.91 -11.84 1.71
N LYS A 16 -18.87 -12.39 2.44
CA LYS A 16 -20.26 -11.92 2.48
C LYS A 16 -20.47 -10.73 3.40
N GLU A 17 -19.55 -10.47 4.32
CA GLU A 17 -19.65 -9.31 5.20
C GLU A 17 -19.21 -8.05 4.47
N THR A 18 -20.02 -6.99 4.58
CA THR A 18 -19.66 -5.66 4.11
C THR A 18 -18.65 -5.08 5.11
N PRO A 19 -17.44 -4.74 4.69
CA PRO A 19 -16.46 -4.16 5.58
C PRO A 19 -16.90 -2.75 6.01
N ASP A 20 -16.53 -2.40 7.23
CA ASP A 20 -16.68 -1.04 7.72
C ASP A 20 -15.57 -0.14 7.13
N ALA A 21 -15.85 0.45 5.98
CA ALA A 21 -14.91 1.29 5.25
C ALA A 21 -14.54 2.57 6.03
N GLU A 22 -15.47 3.13 6.80
CA GLU A 22 -15.24 4.30 7.64
C GLU A 22 -14.24 3.96 8.75
N LYS A 23 -14.41 2.83 9.42
CA LYS A 23 -13.46 2.34 10.43
C LYS A 23 -12.06 2.12 9.85
N ILE A 24 -11.95 1.58 8.64
CA ILE A 24 -10.66 1.41 7.95
C ILE A 24 -9.98 2.77 7.76
N ALA A 25 -10.71 3.77 7.27
CA ALA A 25 -10.20 5.12 7.07
C ALA A 25 -9.81 5.79 8.41
N GLU A 26 -10.61 5.62 9.46
CA GLU A 26 -10.30 6.12 10.81
C GLU A 26 -9.00 5.51 11.36
N ILE A 27 -8.82 4.19 11.24
CA ILE A 27 -7.59 3.52 11.68
C ILE A 27 -6.37 4.07 10.95
N LEU A 28 -6.46 4.27 9.63
CA LEU A 28 -5.35 4.76 8.84
C LEU A 28 -4.96 6.21 9.20
N THR A 29 -5.96 7.03 9.53
CA THR A 29 -5.79 8.45 9.86
C THR A 29 -5.56 8.73 11.34
N GLN A 30 -5.62 7.72 12.19
CA GLN A 30 -5.49 7.84 13.64
C GLN A 30 -4.22 8.57 14.08
N GLY A 31 -4.39 9.60 14.92
CA GLY A 31 -3.28 10.40 15.45
C GLY A 31 -2.78 11.50 14.53
N MET A 32 -3.40 11.69 13.38
CA MET A 32 -3.16 12.81 12.48
C MET A 32 -3.97 14.04 12.91
N ASP A 33 -3.40 15.25 12.71
CA ASP A 33 -4.11 16.52 12.96
C ASP A 33 -4.89 16.92 11.70
N ILE A 34 -6.00 16.21 11.45
CA ILE A 34 -6.85 16.37 10.27
C ILE A 34 -8.32 16.47 10.66
N SER A 35 -9.13 16.99 9.76
CA SER A 35 -10.59 17.05 9.87
C SER A 35 -11.24 16.50 8.61
N PRO A 36 -12.35 15.75 8.72
CA PRO A 36 -13.06 15.27 7.55
C PRO A 36 -13.67 16.44 6.76
N THR A 37 -13.74 16.29 5.44
CA THR A 37 -14.42 17.20 4.53
C THR A 37 -15.26 16.42 3.52
N SER A 38 -16.37 17.01 3.09
CA SER A 38 -17.21 16.41 2.04
C SER A 38 -16.79 16.85 0.63
N SER A 39 -15.81 17.74 0.53
CA SER A 39 -15.35 18.32 -0.75
C SER A 39 -13.98 17.74 -1.12
N GLU A 40 -13.93 17.03 -2.22
CA GLU A 40 -12.66 16.58 -2.82
C GLU A 40 -11.77 17.78 -3.21
N ALA A 41 -12.38 18.87 -3.68
CA ALA A 41 -11.63 20.06 -4.12
C ALA A 41 -10.89 20.78 -2.97
N ASP A 42 -11.39 20.62 -1.74
CA ASP A 42 -10.81 21.21 -0.52
C ASP A 42 -9.92 20.24 0.24
N ALA A 43 -9.89 18.97 -0.16
CA ALA A 43 -9.14 17.93 0.54
C ALA A 43 -7.63 18.09 0.34
N ASP A 44 -6.90 17.89 1.41
CA ASP A 44 -5.43 17.76 1.38
C ASP A 44 -5.01 16.27 1.31
N LEU A 45 -5.86 15.37 1.81
CA LEU A 45 -5.63 13.92 1.84
C LEU A 45 -6.91 13.17 1.48
N ALA A 46 -6.75 12.02 0.81
CA ALA A 46 -7.82 11.09 0.53
C ALA A 46 -7.48 9.67 1.00
N VAL A 47 -8.51 8.94 1.40
CA VAL A 47 -8.46 7.49 1.64
C VAL A 47 -9.55 6.85 0.80
N MET A 48 -9.19 5.92 -0.06
CA MET A 48 -10.10 5.14 -0.87
C MET A 48 -10.09 3.68 -0.39
N VAL A 49 -11.26 3.16 -0.06
CA VAL A 49 -11.47 1.76 0.31
C VAL A 49 -12.33 1.10 -0.75
N SER A 50 -11.82 0.10 -1.43
CA SER A 50 -12.50 -0.59 -2.53
C SER A 50 -12.73 -2.06 -2.20
N VAL A 51 -13.96 -2.53 -2.42
CA VAL A 51 -14.42 -3.88 -2.10
C VAL A 51 -14.96 -4.52 -3.36
N CYS A 52 -14.30 -5.56 -3.85
CA CYS A 52 -14.81 -6.41 -4.91
C CYS A 52 -15.62 -7.55 -4.30
N GLU A 53 -16.80 -7.85 -4.87
CA GLU A 53 -17.75 -8.81 -4.29
C GLU A 53 -17.13 -10.21 -4.10
N ASP A 54 -16.42 -10.71 -5.10
CA ASP A 54 -15.85 -12.06 -5.11
C ASP A 54 -14.41 -12.12 -4.61
N SER A 55 -13.83 -11.01 -4.13
CA SER A 55 -12.46 -10.98 -3.67
C SER A 55 -12.35 -11.21 -2.15
N PRO A 56 -11.41 -12.06 -1.70
CA PRO A 56 -11.11 -12.17 -0.28
C PRO A 56 -10.32 -10.97 0.29
N TRP A 57 -10.10 -9.94 -0.52
CA TRP A 57 -9.32 -8.78 -0.16
C TRP A 57 -10.11 -7.48 -0.28
N ILE A 58 -9.83 -6.54 0.60
CA ILE A 58 -10.25 -5.14 0.53
C ILE A 58 -9.02 -4.33 0.16
N THR A 59 -9.15 -3.46 -0.82
CA THR A 59 -8.05 -2.60 -1.26
C THR A 59 -8.15 -1.23 -0.62
N VAL A 60 -7.03 -0.74 -0.08
CA VAL A 60 -6.91 0.60 0.49
C VAL A 60 -5.81 1.35 -0.25
N CYS A 61 -6.17 2.47 -0.86
CA CYS A 61 -5.26 3.44 -1.46
C CYS A 61 -5.39 4.77 -0.71
N SER A 62 -4.30 5.50 -0.53
CA SER A 62 -4.34 6.78 0.19
C SER A 62 -3.08 7.58 -0.04
N ASP A 63 -3.23 8.91 -0.08
CA ASP A 63 -2.10 9.85 -0.07
C ASP A 63 -1.17 9.67 1.14
N ILE A 64 -1.70 9.14 2.25
CA ILE A 64 -0.95 8.90 3.49
C ILE A 64 0.15 7.85 3.30
N ILE A 65 -0.14 6.83 2.49
CA ILE A 65 0.75 5.68 2.25
C ILE A 65 1.42 5.75 0.88
N ASN A 66 1.13 6.77 0.09
CA ASN A 66 1.54 6.85 -1.30
C ASN A 66 3.04 7.08 -1.40
N PHE A 67 3.77 6.10 -1.95
CA PHE A 67 5.22 6.10 -2.21
C PHE A 67 6.13 6.32 -0.99
N ASP A 68 5.59 6.29 0.21
CA ASP A 68 6.34 6.27 1.46
C ASP A 68 6.28 4.87 2.08
N LEU A 69 7.36 4.12 1.94
CA LEU A 69 7.43 2.73 2.43
C LEU A 69 7.18 2.64 3.94
N ASP A 70 7.75 3.56 4.73
CA ASP A 70 7.60 3.53 6.18
C ASP A 70 6.16 3.84 6.60
N ALA A 71 5.52 4.82 5.96
CA ALA A 71 4.11 5.13 6.18
C ALA A 71 3.20 3.97 5.76
N GLN A 72 3.48 3.34 4.61
CA GLN A 72 2.73 2.19 4.13
C GLN A 72 2.84 1.00 5.09
N LEU A 73 4.05 0.65 5.54
CA LEU A 73 4.27 -0.44 6.49
C LEU A 73 3.61 -0.16 7.85
N ALA A 74 3.69 1.08 8.34
CA ALA A 74 3.04 1.49 9.58
C ALA A 74 1.50 1.42 9.45
N GLY A 75 0.95 1.86 8.32
CA GLY A 75 -0.48 1.77 8.02
C GLY A 75 -0.96 0.32 7.95
N ALA A 76 -0.27 -0.53 7.22
CA ALA A 76 -0.59 -1.96 7.10
C ALA A 76 -0.55 -2.66 8.47
N LYS A 77 0.46 -2.38 9.28
CA LYS A 77 0.58 -2.94 10.63
C LYS A 77 -0.55 -2.50 11.53
N ARG A 78 -0.90 -1.20 11.53
CA ARG A 78 -2.01 -0.68 12.34
C ARG A 78 -3.34 -1.30 11.93
N LEU A 79 -3.64 -1.35 10.63
CA LEU A 79 -4.83 -2.01 10.11
C LEU A 79 -4.90 -3.48 10.52
N SER A 80 -3.78 -4.20 10.41
CA SER A 80 -3.71 -5.60 10.81
C SER A 80 -3.99 -5.80 12.31
N GLU A 81 -3.37 -4.98 13.18
CA GLU A 81 -3.51 -5.06 14.64
C GLU A 81 -4.93 -4.67 15.11
N GLU A 82 -5.51 -3.59 14.56
CA GLU A 82 -6.84 -3.11 14.96
C GLU A 82 -7.98 -3.98 14.42
N LEU A 83 -7.84 -4.49 13.21
CA LEU A 83 -8.83 -5.37 12.58
C LEU A 83 -8.61 -6.85 12.90
N GLN A 84 -7.49 -7.21 13.55
CA GLN A 84 -7.11 -8.60 13.88
C GLN A 84 -7.13 -9.53 12.67
N THR A 85 -6.67 -9.02 11.51
CA THR A 85 -6.66 -9.76 10.26
C THR A 85 -5.35 -9.55 9.49
N GLU A 86 -5.08 -10.41 8.52
CA GLU A 86 -3.92 -10.29 7.65
C GLU A 86 -4.01 -9.03 6.79
N THR A 87 -2.89 -8.34 6.64
CA THR A 87 -2.74 -7.26 5.66
C THR A 87 -1.53 -7.52 4.77
N LEU A 88 -1.64 -7.09 3.51
CA LEU A 88 -0.59 -7.20 2.51
C LEU A 88 -0.32 -5.81 1.93
N ALA A 89 0.81 -5.20 2.27
CA ALA A 89 1.27 -3.98 1.63
C ALA A 89 1.96 -4.32 0.30
N ILE A 90 1.59 -3.62 -0.76
CA ILE A 90 2.13 -3.76 -2.12
C ILE A 90 2.76 -2.43 -2.53
N LEU A 91 4.04 -2.46 -2.87
CA LEU A 91 4.78 -1.31 -3.36
C LEU A 91 5.48 -1.68 -4.68
N CYS A 92 5.17 -0.97 -5.76
CA CYS A 92 5.93 -1.04 -7.00
C CYS A 92 6.53 0.34 -7.30
N LEU A 93 7.83 0.40 -7.52
CA LEU A 93 8.56 1.63 -7.80
C LEU A 93 9.12 1.61 -9.23
N ASP A 94 8.62 2.50 -10.06
CA ASP A 94 9.09 2.78 -11.43
C ASP A 94 9.22 1.51 -12.31
N SER A 95 8.34 0.52 -12.09
CA SER A 95 8.39 -0.81 -12.74
C SER A 95 9.67 -1.62 -12.51
N ASP A 96 10.63 -1.10 -11.74
CA ASP A 96 11.91 -1.73 -11.49
C ASP A 96 11.97 -2.57 -10.21
N TYR A 97 11.12 -2.26 -9.25
CA TYR A 97 11.12 -2.91 -7.95
C TYR A 97 9.71 -3.16 -7.43
N LEU A 98 9.43 -4.39 -7.06
CA LEU A 98 8.22 -4.80 -6.36
C LEU A 98 8.55 -5.31 -4.98
N ALA A 99 7.85 -4.80 -3.98
CA ALA A 99 7.89 -5.30 -2.61
C ALA A 99 6.51 -5.70 -2.13
N LEU A 100 6.48 -6.79 -1.39
CA LEU A 100 5.32 -7.35 -0.70
C LEU A 100 5.65 -7.47 0.78
N ASN A 101 4.81 -6.93 1.65
CA ASN A 101 4.91 -7.12 3.08
C ASN A 101 3.60 -7.64 3.64
N LEU A 102 3.61 -8.89 4.09
CA LEU A 102 2.46 -9.53 4.75
C LEU A 102 2.62 -9.43 6.26
N ILE A 103 1.58 -8.94 6.92
CA ILE A 103 1.48 -8.87 8.38
C ILE A 103 0.33 -9.76 8.83
N ASP A 104 0.63 -10.70 9.71
CA ASP A 104 -0.34 -11.59 10.35
C ASP A 104 -0.30 -11.37 11.87
N PRO A 105 -1.30 -10.70 12.44
CA PRO A 105 -1.32 -10.37 13.86
C PRO A 105 -1.54 -11.61 14.73
N MET A 106 -2.29 -12.60 14.23
CA MET A 106 -2.62 -13.83 14.96
C MET A 106 -1.39 -14.70 15.21
N HIS A 107 -0.50 -14.79 14.21
CA HIS A 107 0.74 -15.56 14.31
C HIS A 107 1.98 -14.67 14.57
N LYS A 108 1.78 -13.37 14.82
CA LYS A 108 2.84 -12.38 15.08
C LYS A 108 3.92 -12.41 13.99
N LYS A 109 3.49 -12.49 12.73
CA LYS A 109 4.39 -12.52 11.59
C LYS A 109 4.37 -11.19 10.83
N ASP A 110 5.55 -10.79 10.41
CA ASP A 110 5.83 -9.67 9.52
C ASP A 110 6.85 -10.18 8.50
N ILE A 111 6.39 -10.57 7.32
CA ILE A 111 7.19 -11.26 6.32
C ILE A 111 7.29 -10.45 5.04
N TRP A 112 8.48 -10.48 4.43
CA TRP A 112 8.86 -9.67 3.31
C TRP A 112 9.26 -10.51 2.12
N ALA A 113 8.80 -10.11 0.93
CA ALA A 113 9.30 -10.59 -0.34
C ALA A 113 9.47 -9.42 -1.30
N ALA A 114 10.50 -9.47 -2.14
CA ALA A 114 10.72 -8.47 -3.15
C ALA A 114 11.36 -9.09 -4.39
N CYS A 115 11.11 -8.49 -5.54
CA CYS A 115 11.77 -8.80 -6.81
C CYS A 115 12.16 -7.50 -7.53
N GLY A 116 13.00 -7.62 -8.54
CA GLY A 116 13.52 -6.48 -9.28
C GLY A 116 14.65 -5.75 -8.57
N ARG A 117 14.97 -4.56 -9.04
CA ARG A 117 16.12 -3.76 -8.61
C ARG A 117 15.64 -2.53 -7.83
N PHE A 118 15.97 -2.46 -6.56
CA PHE A 118 15.66 -1.29 -5.75
C PHE A 118 16.41 -0.04 -6.29
N PRO A 119 15.70 1.07 -6.56
CA PRO A 119 16.28 2.23 -7.25
C PRO A 119 17.48 2.85 -6.54
N GLU A 120 17.47 2.83 -5.21
CA GLU A 120 18.53 3.41 -4.37
C GLU A 120 19.68 2.45 -4.05
N GLY A 121 19.75 1.32 -4.75
CA GLY A 121 20.85 0.36 -4.69
C GLY A 121 20.62 -0.83 -3.78
N LYS A 122 20.53 -0.67 -2.45
CA LYS A 122 20.32 -1.79 -1.53
C LYS A 122 18.87 -1.85 -1.05
N ALA A 123 18.20 -2.96 -1.31
CA ALA A 123 16.83 -3.17 -0.85
C ALA A 123 16.71 -2.99 0.68
N PRO A 124 15.62 -2.37 1.17
CA PRO A 124 15.45 -2.03 2.59
C PRO A 124 15.40 -3.25 3.50
N ARG A 125 14.89 -4.36 2.99
CA ARG A 125 14.75 -5.63 3.74
C ARG A 125 15.17 -6.82 2.88
N ARG A 126 15.68 -7.86 3.54
CA ARG A 126 16.00 -9.13 2.88
C ARG A 126 14.73 -9.98 2.73
N SER A 127 14.48 -10.46 1.51
CA SER A 127 13.38 -11.39 1.25
C SER A 127 13.53 -12.71 2.01
N ASN A 128 12.45 -13.16 2.62
CA ASN A 128 12.33 -14.48 3.23
C ASN A 128 11.18 -15.25 2.61
N TYR A 129 11.40 -15.76 1.41
CA TYR A 129 10.35 -16.47 0.65
C TYR A 129 9.81 -17.71 1.39
N ALA A 130 10.63 -18.39 2.21
CA ALA A 130 10.18 -19.56 2.96
C ALA A 130 9.11 -19.22 4.01
N ALA A 131 9.13 -17.99 4.54
CA ALA A 131 8.13 -17.57 5.53
C ALA A 131 6.73 -17.41 4.96
N TRP A 132 6.59 -17.34 3.63
CA TRP A 132 5.31 -17.26 2.92
C TRP A 132 4.54 -18.59 2.86
N ALA A 133 5.17 -19.71 3.29
CA ALA A 133 4.47 -20.99 3.39
C ALA A 133 3.22 -20.86 4.30
N GLY A 134 2.07 -21.27 3.79
CA GLY A 134 0.77 -21.11 4.46
C GLY A 134 -0.02 -19.85 4.07
N TYR A 135 0.61 -18.89 3.36
CA TYR A 135 -0.04 -17.67 2.85
C TYR A 135 -0.19 -17.64 1.33
N VAL A 136 0.46 -18.59 0.65
CA VAL A 136 0.42 -18.74 -0.81
C VAL A 136 -0.04 -20.14 -1.18
N ALA A 137 -0.64 -20.29 -2.36
CA ALA A 137 -1.17 -21.57 -2.82
C ALA A 137 -0.08 -22.64 -3.01
N ASP A 138 1.06 -22.24 -3.57
CA ASP A 138 2.24 -23.10 -3.78
C ASP A 138 3.51 -22.31 -3.50
N ILE A 139 4.25 -22.70 -2.48
CA ILE A 139 5.47 -22.01 -2.06
C ILE A 139 6.61 -22.09 -3.07
N GLU A 140 6.74 -23.19 -3.79
CA GLU A 140 7.81 -23.32 -4.80
C GLU A 140 7.47 -22.51 -6.05
N ALA A 141 6.21 -22.50 -6.48
CA ALA A 141 5.75 -21.64 -7.55
C ALA A 141 5.94 -20.16 -7.17
N PHE A 142 5.54 -19.73 -5.95
CA PHE A 142 5.76 -18.40 -5.44
C PHE A 142 7.24 -17.99 -5.46
N LYS A 143 8.14 -18.84 -4.96
CA LYS A 143 9.60 -18.60 -5.01
C LYS A 143 10.11 -18.46 -6.44
N GLY A 144 9.61 -19.30 -7.35
CA GLY A 144 9.96 -19.25 -8.77
C GLY A 144 9.56 -17.92 -9.41
N ILE A 145 8.33 -17.46 -9.11
CA ILE A 145 7.82 -16.17 -9.59
C ILE A 145 8.68 -15.03 -9.04
N MET A 146 8.87 -14.95 -7.72
CA MET A 146 9.60 -13.85 -7.08
C MET A 146 11.09 -13.78 -7.42
N ARG A 147 11.69 -14.85 -7.93
CA ARG A 147 13.11 -14.92 -8.34
C ARG A 147 13.34 -14.71 -9.83
N LYS A 148 12.26 -14.67 -10.60
CA LYS A 148 12.34 -14.45 -12.04
C LYS A 148 12.75 -13.01 -12.32
N ASP A 149 13.55 -12.80 -13.35
CA ASP A 149 13.84 -11.48 -13.90
C ASP A 149 12.64 -11.01 -14.72
N TYR A 150 12.11 -9.86 -14.38
CA TYR A 150 11.02 -9.20 -15.09
C TYR A 150 11.54 -7.94 -15.76
N LEU A 151 11.05 -7.66 -16.96
CA LEU A 151 11.29 -6.37 -17.61
C LEU A 151 10.54 -5.25 -16.88
N PHE A 152 9.31 -5.58 -16.44
CA PHE A 152 8.48 -4.73 -15.61
C PHE A 152 8.01 -5.53 -14.40
N THR A 153 8.25 -5.03 -13.19
CA THR A 153 7.94 -5.81 -11.97
C THR A 153 6.45 -5.94 -11.67
N GLU A 154 5.60 -5.11 -12.27
CA GLU A 154 4.14 -5.31 -12.25
C GLU A 154 3.70 -6.62 -12.93
N ASP A 155 4.48 -7.18 -13.87
CA ASP A 155 4.22 -8.50 -14.44
C ASP A 155 4.35 -9.60 -13.39
N CYS A 156 5.15 -9.38 -12.34
CA CYS A 156 5.23 -10.26 -11.18
C CYS A 156 3.90 -10.31 -10.43
N LEU A 157 3.20 -9.17 -10.27
CA LEU A 157 1.87 -9.16 -9.62
C LEU A 157 0.85 -9.99 -10.39
N MET A 158 0.86 -9.94 -11.73
CA MET A 158 -0.01 -10.78 -12.56
C MET A 158 0.31 -12.27 -12.33
N ALA A 159 1.58 -12.64 -12.27
CA ALA A 159 1.98 -14.02 -12.02
C ALA A 159 1.61 -14.51 -10.59
N LEU A 160 1.46 -13.59 -9.63
CA LEU A 160 1.12 -13.89 -8.24
C LEU A 160 -0.38 -14.00 -7.96
N GLU A 161 -1.26 -13.64 -8.90
CA GLU A 161 -2.72 -13.62 -8.72
C GLU A 161 -3.25 -14.91 -8.07
N ASN A 162 -2.95 -16.06 -8.67
CA ASN A 162 -3.39 -17.35 -8.16
C ASN A 162 -2.67 -17.78 -6.86
N GLN A 163 -1.47 -17.25 -6.61
CA GLN A 163 -0.71 -17.60 -5.40
C GLN A 163 -1.27 -16.89 -4.16
N LEU A 164 -1.74 -15.66 -4.32
CA LEU A 164 -2.24 -14.80 -3.26
C LEU A 164 -3.78 -14.77 -3.19
N ALA A 165 -4.46 -15.40 -4.15
CA ALA A 165 -5.90 -15.22 -4.39
C ALA A 165 -6.27 -13.72 -4.45
N LEU A 166 -5.40 -12.90 -5.05
CA LEU A 166 -5.54 -11.46 -5.16
C LEU A 166 -5.66 -11.07 -6.63
N PRO A 167 -6.85 -10.61 -7.09
CA PRO A 167 -7.04 -10.16 -8.45
C PRO A 167 -6.03 -9.08 -8.87
N VAL A 168 -5.50 -9.19 -10.08
CA VAL A 168 -4.47 -8.28 -10.62
C VAL A 168 -4.91 -6.82 -10.53
N LEU A 169 -6.15 -6.51 -10.88
CA LEU A 169 -6.68 -5.14 -10.80
C LEU A 169 -6.61 -4.57 -9.38
N GLN A 170 -6.90 -5.39 -8.35
CA GLN A 170 -6.75 -4.98 -6.96
C GLN A 170 -5.29 -4.81 -6.56
N ALA A 171 -4.42 -5.76 -6.96
CA ALA A 171 -2.99 -5.67 -6.68
C ALA A 171 -2.34 -4.44 -7.31
N GLN A 172 -2.84 -4.00 -8.47
CA GLN A 172 -2.34 -2.83 -9.21
C GLN A 172 -3.14 -1.55 -8.94
N ALA A 173 -4.06 -1.56 -7.97
CA ALA A 173 -4.86 -0.40 -7.63
C ALA A 173 -4.02 0.80 -7.23
N ARG A 174 -4.48 1.99 -7.63
CA ARG A 174 -3.87 3.29 -7.35
C ARG A 174 -4.92 4.23 -6.77
N ASP A 175 -4.46 5.31 -6.18
CA ASP A 175 -5.29 6.32 -5.52
C ASP A 175 -6.09 7.20 -6.48
N ASP A 176 -5.71 7.25 -7.75
CA ASP A 176 -6.31 8.10 -8.77
C ASP A 176 -7.40 7.43 -9.61
N GLU A 177 -7.58 6.10 -9.49
CA GLU A 177 -8.56 5.36 -10.28
C GLU A 177 -9.38 4.39 -9.43
N PRO A 178 -10.72 4.55 -9.38
CA PRO A 178 -11.60 3.56 -8.78
C PRO A 178 -11.48 2.21 -9.50
N LEU A 179 -11.49 1.13 -8.73
CA LEU A 179 -11.46 -0.21 -9.30
C LEU A 179 -12.77 -0.52 -10.05
N GLU A 180 -12.65 -1.05 -11.24
CA GLU A 180 -13.81 -1.60 -11.98
C GLU A 180 -14.45 -2.75 -11.18
N ASN A 181 -15.77 -2.82 -11.17
CA ASN A 181 -16.56 -3.83 -10.46
C ASN A 181 -16.32 -3.88 -8.94
N ALA A 182 -15.88 -2.76 -8.35
CA ALA A 182 -15.75 -2.61 -6.91
C ALA A 182 -16.73 -1.57 -6.37
N GLN A 183 -17.23 -1.81 -5.16
CA GLN A 183 -17.83 -0.77 -4.37
C GLN A 183 -16.72 0.03 -3.72
N SER A 184 -16.55 1.29 -4.11
CA SER A 184 -15.50 2.17 -3.60
C SER A 184 -16.10 3.24 -2.69
N TYR A 185 -15.45 3.45 -1.54
CA TYR A 185 -15.76 4.47 -0.55
C TYR A 185 -14.60 5.46 -0.50
N GLN A 186 -14.88 6.75 -0.59
CA GLN A 186 -13.86 7.80 -0.56
C GLN A 186 -14.08 8.69 0.66
N PHE A 187 -13.00 8.93 1.40
CA PHE A 187 -12.96 9.76 2.59
C PHE A 187 -11.93 10.85 2.38
N TYR A 188 -12.35 12.11 2.59
CA TYR A 188 -11.53 13.28 2.33
C TYR A 188 -11.23 14.02 3.63
N TYR A 189 -10.01 14.53 3.75
CA TYR A 189 -9.54 15.19 4.96
C TYR A 189 -8.77 16.47 4.64
N VAL A 190 -8.89 17.45 5.53
CA VAL A 190 -8.12 18.70 5.52
C VAL A 190 -7.10 18.65 6.66
N VAL A 191 -5.87 19.02 6.39
CA VAL A 191 -4.81 19.13 7.40
C VAL A 191 -5.00 20.44 8.17
N ASN A 192 -5.28 20.35 9.49
CA ASN A 192 -5.61 21.51 10.32
C ASN A 192 -4.42 22.46 10.53
N ASN A 193 -3.19 21.95 10.53
CA ASN A 193 -2.00 22.74 10.83
C ASN A 193 -0.96 22.63 9.70
N LYS A 194 -1.22 23.33 8.58
CA LYS A 194 -0.39 23.27 7.35
C LYS A 194 1.07 23.71 7.57
N GLU A 195 1.36 24.48 8.62
CA GLU A 195 2.75 24.88 8.93
C GLU A 195 3.59 23.75 9.53
N LYS A 196 2.95 22.78 10.22
CA LYS A 196 3.62 21.60 10.78
C LYS A 196 3.72 20.46 9.78
N SER A 197 2.90 20.45 8.73
CA SER A 197 2.80 19.35 7.76
C SER A 197 3.85 19.39 6.64
N LYS A 198 4.82 20.33 6.70
CA LYS A 198 5.96 20.33 5.75
C LYS A 198 6.86 19.09 5.86
N GLN A 199 6.61 18.23 6.83
CA GLN A 199 7.19 16.89 6.91
C GLN A 199 6.03 15.88 7.06
N PRO A 200 5.97 14.82 6.24
CA PRO A 200 5.05 13.72 6.50
C PRO A 200 5.26 13.22 7.93
N PRO A 201 4.20 12.72 8.60
CA PRO A 201 4.32 12.25 9.98
C PRO A 201 5.44 11.23 10.08
N LYS A 202 6.51 11.57 10.82
CA LYS A 202 7.63 10.66 11.06
C LYS A 202 7.15 9.57 12.01
N PHE A 203 6.71 8.46 11.47
CA PHE A 203 6.45 7.25 12.26
C PHE A 203 7.80 6.66 12.68
N LYS A 204 8.14 6.78 13.96
CA LYS A 204 9.29 6.07 14.53
C LYS A 204 8.91 4.60 14.69
N LEU A 205 9.24 3.78 13.70
CA LEU A 205 9.32 2.35 13.91
C LEU A 205 10.55 2.08 14.77
N SER A 206 10.34 1.63 16.01
CA SER A 206 11.43 1.18 16.87
C SER A 206 12.12 -0.01 16.20
N GLY A 207 13.31 0.22 15.63
CA GLY A 207 14.12 -0.81 15.00
C GLY A 207 14.43 -0.64 13.50
N CYS A 208 13.81 0.32 12.80
CA CYS A 208 14.30 0.76 11.48
C CYS A 208 15.07 2.07 11.65
N SER A 209 16.36 2.05 11.39
CA SER A 209 17.12 3.28 11.22
C SER A 209 16.53 4.03 10.04
N SER A 210 16.11 5.29 10.25
CA SER A 210 15.56 6.17 9.23
C SER A 210 16.47 6.22 8.00
N TRP A 211 15.98 5.74 6.88
CA TRP A 211 16.68 5.75 5.59
C TRP A 211 16.80 7.15 5.00
N TRP A 212 15.99 8.10 5.49
CA TRP A 212 15.81 9.44 4.94
C TRP A 212 16.62 10.54 5.66
N ASP A 213 17.43 10.23 6.66
CA ASP A 213 18.19 11.24 7.42
C ASP A 213 19.41 11.81 6.67
N LYS A 214 19.63 11.48 5.40
CA LYS A 214 20.81 11.96 4.66
C LYS A 214 20.58 13.02 3.60
N ASP A 215 19.34 13.33 3.22
CA ASP A 215 19.05 14.54 2.44
C ASP A 215 17.55 14.90 2.46
N PRO A 216 17.13 15.95 3.17
CA PRO A 216 15.71 16.29 3.33
C PRO A 216 15.16 17.22 2.25
N THR A 217 15.73 17.27 1.06
CA THR A 217 15.12 17.99 -0.06
C THR A 217 14.51 17.03 -1.06
N PRO A 218 13.19 16.73 -0.96
CA PRO A 218 12.49 16.21 -2.13
C PRO A 218 12.66 17.27 -3.21
N SER A 219 13.30 16.91 -4.31
CA SER A 219 13.33 17.79 -5.46
C SER A 219 11.87 18.15 -5.80
N ALA A 220 11.56 19.44 -5.92
CA ALA A 220 10.23 19.96 -6.19
C ALA A 220 9.57 19.44 -7.49
N SER A 221 10.18 18.46 -8.14
CA SER A 221 9.71 17.77 -9.34
C SER A 221 8.70 16.65 -9.05
N PHE A 222 8.63 16.08 -7.84
CA PHE A 222 7.68 15.01 -7.52
C PHE A 222 6.28 15.50 -7.17
N LEU A 223 6.15 16.74 -6.66
CA LEU A 223 4.85 17.31 -6.27
C LEU A 223 4.01 17.87 -7.42
N ASN A 224 4.51 17.88 -8.66
CA ASN A 224 3.82 18.49 -9.80
C ASN A 224 3.22 17.50 -10.81
N TRP A 225 3.24 16.20 -10.55
CA TRP A 225 2.78 15.21 -11.52
C TRP A 225 1.30 14.84 -11.43
N GLY A 226 0.66 15.05 -10.29
CA GLY A 226 -0.77 14.77 -10.09
C GLY A 226 -1.75 15.86 -10.56
N ARG A 227 -1.27 17.01 -11.07
CA ARG A 227 -2.15 18.14 -11.43
C ARG A 227 -2.23 18.51 -12.92
N ALA A 228 -1.73 17.68 -13.83
CA ALA A 228 -1.63 18.05 -15.25
C ALA A 228 -2.71 17.44 -16.17
N SER A 229 -3.89 17.08 -15.66
CA SER A 229 -5.01 16.67 -16.52
C SER A 229 -6.33 17.39 -16.19
N LYS A 230 -6.28 18.73 -16.10
CA LYS A 230 -7.48 19.55 -16.29
C LYS A 230 -7.23 20.52 -17.44
N GLY A 231 -7.76 20.16 -18.61
CA GLY A 231 -7.76 21.07 -19.75
C GLY A 231 -7.90 20.37 -21.10
N ILE A 232 -9.06 20.35 -21.56
CA ILE A 232 -9.79 20.30 -22.84
C ILE A 232 -10.74 19.13 -22.89
#